data_92d38062d7cfbf0ec4bb2a69bbbd5c04
#
_entry.id   92d38062d7cfbf0ec4bb2a69bbbd5c04
#
_cell.length_a   1.000
_cell.length_b   1.000
_cell.length_c   1.000
_cell.angle_alpha   90.00
_cell.angle_beta   90.00
_cell.angle_gamma   90.00
#
_symmetry.space_group_name_H-M   'P 1'
#
loop_
_entity.id
_entity.type
_entity.pdbx_description
1 polymer ?
#
loop_
_entity_poly.entity_id
_entity_poly.type
_entity_poly.pdbx_seq_one_letter_code
_entity_poly.pdbx_strand_id
1 'polypeptide(L)'
;VKKMKKTLILMTALILMIPGFVFSDLVTFKVGYFIPRTQYDVREDNLWWIEFDQMTFSKTNYQTTNFGFGYEYFFSNHLSLVLNVEGYSKSKMGQYLDYVGIQDFDGDWAYPADEFYGDFIPAHTFHVSITPFQLSLKIAPLGRSQKIIPYIGGGVGVYLWSVRLFGDVIDFSDEWWDEAYEVVIYPVITWDAREENKLKIGFQGFAGIMIPLANRISLEAEFKYSYAMADFTEAFQGFERFDLSGYQISIGMNYWF
;
A
#
# COMPACT_ATOMS: atom_id res chain seq x y z
N VAL A 1 7.70 -11.02 20.55
CA VAL A 1 9.04 -10.39 20.60
C VAL A 1 10.15 -11.40 20.31
N LYS A 2 10.14 -12.62 20.86
CA LYS A 2 11.21 -13.63 20.68
C LYS A 2 11.24 -14.25 19.27
N LYS A 3 10.10 -14.41 18.60
CA LYS A 3 10.00 -14.89 17.20
C LYS A 3 10.51 -13.85 16.20
N MET A 4 10.17 -12.58 16.38
CA MET A 4 10.61 -11.47 15.50
C MET A 4 12.14 -11.30 15.48
N LYS A 5 12.81 -11.43 16.64
CA LYS A 5 14.29 -11.36 16.71
C LYS A 5 14.97 -12.49 15.91
N LYS A 6 14.40 -13.71 15.89
CA LYS A 6 14.96 -14.83 15.11
C LYS A 6 14.82 -14.62 13.60
N THR A 7 13.70 -14.07 13.15
CA THR A 7 13.46 -13.77 11.72
C THR A 7 14.38 -12.66 11.23
N LEU A 8 14.60 -11.62 12.05
CA LEU A 8 15.52 -10.53 11.72
C LEU A 8 16.97 -11.01 11.63
N ILE A 9 17.41 -11.87 12.55
CA ILE A 9 18.75 -12.46 12.54
C ILE A 9 18.95 -13.37 11.32
N LEU A 10 17.93 -14.14 10.92
CA LEU A 10 17.99 -15.00 9.74
C LEU A 10 18.08 -14.18 8.44
N MET A 11 17.34 -13.08 8.33
CA MET A 11 17.43 -12.15 7.20
C MET A 11 18.80 -11.46 7.14
N THR A 12 19.34 -11.02 8.27
CA THR A 12 20.67 -10.40 8.33
C THR A 12 21.78 -11.40 7.97
N ALA A 13 21.66 -12.67 8.40
CA ALA A 13 22.61 -13.73 8.04
C ALA A 13 22.54 -14.09 6.55
N LEU A 14 21.35 -14.06 5.95
CA LEU A 14 21.16 -14.32 4.51
C LEU A 14 21.81 -13.22 3.66
N ILE A 15 21.77 -11.96 4.10
CA ILE A 15 22.43 -10.82 3.44
C ILE A 15 23.97 -10.93 3.53
N LEU A 16 24.50 -11.50 4.63
CA LEU A 16 25.93 -11.64 4.85
C LEU A 16 26.57 -12.87 4.15
N MET A 17 25.76 -13.79 3.60
CA MET A 17 26.25 -14.99 2.92
C MET A 17 26.45 -14.83 1.40
N ILE A 18 26.38 -13.62 0.84
CA ILE A 18 26.66 -13.39 -0.59
C ILE A 18 28.18 -13.43 -0.78
N PRO A 19 28.75 -14.47 -1.42
CA PRO A 19 30.19 -14.53 -1.64
C PRO A 19 30.59 -13.43 -2.63
N GLY A 20 31.66 -12.71 -2.28
CA GLY A 20 32.23 -11.66 -3.11
C GLY A 20 32.77 -12.20 -4.43
N PHE A 21 31.95 -12.24 -5.46
CA PHE A 21 32.41 -12.35 -6.84
C PHE A 21 32.62 -10.93 -7.39
N VAL A 22 33.73 -10.75 -8.09
CA VAL A 22 34.19 -9.49 -8.68
C VAL A 22 33.33 -9.14 -9.91
N PHE A 23 32.06 -8.83 -9.66
CA PHE A 23 31.21 -8.10 -10.60
C PHE A 23 30.77 -6.81 -9.92
N SER A 24 30.75 -5.71 -10.65
CA SER A 24 30.34 -4.44 -10.08
C SER A 24 28.86 -4.50 -9.70
N ASP A 25 28.59 -4.63 -8.43
CA ASP A 25 27.24 -4.58 -7.87
C ASP A 25 26.74 -3.15 -7.81
N LEU A 26 25.45 -2.98 -7.67
CA LEU A 26 24.83 -1.68 -7.65
C LEU A 26 23.84 -1.57 -6.48
N VAL A 27 23.91 -0.47 -5.77
CA VAL A 27 22.91 -0.08 -4.78
C VAL A 27 22.11 1.09 -5.30
N THR A 28 20.79 1.01 -5.15
CA THR A 28 19.86 2.04 -5.59
C THR A 28 19.09 2.63 -4.40
N PHE A 29 18.98 3.93 -4.37
CA PHE A 29 17.98 4.64 -3.58
C PHE A 29 16.95 5.25 -4.51
N LYS A 30 15.65 4.98 -4.26
CA LYS A 30 14.53 5.43 -5.09
C LYS A 30 13.58 6.33 -4.30
N VAL A 31 13.10 7.35 -4.98
CA VAL A 31 11.92 8.13 -4.56
C VAL A 31 10.89 7.98 -5.65
N GLY A 32 9.70 7.57 -5.29
CA GLY A 32 8.63 7.33 -6.25
C GLY A 32 7.30 7.92 -5.80
N TYR A 33 6.33 7.79 -6.68
CA TYR A 33 4.94 8.11 -6.43
C TYR A 33 4.11 6.86 -6.68
N PHE A 34 3.44 6.37 -5.64
CA PHE A 34 2.63 5.16 -5.70
C PHE A 34 1.16 5.53 -5.88
N ILE A 35 0.51 4.85 -6.82
CA ILE A 35 -0.89 5.00 -7.20
C ILE A 35 -1.55 3.64 -6.97
N PRO A 36 -2.28 3.43 -5.86
CA PRO A 36 -2.99 2.18 -5.62
C PRO A 36 -4.03 1.94 -6.71
N ARG A 37 -4.14 0.70 -7.17
CA ARG A 37 -5.11 0.33 -8.22
C ARG A 37 -6.53 0.42 -7.69
N THR A 38 -6.73 0.10 -6.40
CA THR A 38 -8.05 0.07 -5.74
C THR A 38 -9.08 -0.58 -6.65
N GLN A 39 -9.15 -1.92 -6.62
CA GLN A 39 -10.08 -2.65 -7.50
C GLN A 39 -11.51 -2.19 -7.20
N TYR A 40 -12.10 -1.54 -8.18
CA TYR A 40 -13.40 -0.91 -8.07
C TYR A 40 -14.43 -1.83 -8.72
N ASP A 41 -14.67 -2.96 -8.08
CA ASP A 41 -15.94 -3.67 -8.32
C ASP A 41 -16.97 -3.09 -7.36
N VAL A 42 -18.12 -2.68 -7.89
CA VAL A 42 -19.27 -2.22 -7.12
C VAL A 42 -19.83 -3.42 -6.37
N ARG A 43 -19.26 -3.71 -5.19
CA ARG A 43 -19.69 -4.82 -4.34
C ARG A 43 -19.74 -4.32 -2.90
N GLU A 44 -20.82 -4.65 -2.25
CA GLU A 44 -21.14 -4.25 -0.88
C GLU A 44 -20.11 -4.75 0.17
N ASP A 45 -19.27 -5.71 -0.20
CA ASP A 45 -18.23 -6.33 0.63
C ASP A 45 -16.79 -5.88 0.29
N ASN A 46 -16.62 -4.92 -0.65
CA ASN A 46 -15.31 -4.37 -0.99
C ASN A 46 -14.96 -3.15 -0.13
N LEU A 47 -13.97 -3.28 0.76
CA LEU A 47 -13.60 -2.23 1.70
C LEU A 47 -13.19 -0.91 1.02
N TRP A 48 -12.45 -0.95 -0.11
CA TRP A 48 -12.13 0.27 -0.86
C TRP A 48 -13.36 0.97 -1.42
N TRP A 49 -14.36 0.19 -1.87
CA TRP A 49 -15.59 0.75 -2.41
C TRP A 49 -16.42 1.39 -1.30
N ILE A 50 -16.62 0.70 -0.19
CA ILE A 50 -17.38 1.19 0.98
C ILE A 50 -16.81 2.53 1.45
N GLU A 51 -15.49 2.60 1.65
CA GLU A 51 -14.82 3.81 2.12
C GLU A 51 -14.95 4.98 1.12
N PHE A 52 -14.94 4.71 -0.18
CA PHE A 52 -15.07 5.77 -1.19
C PHE A 52 -16.50 6.17 -1.49
N ASP A 53 -17.48 5.31 -1.19
CA ASP A 53 -18.90 5.56 -1.38
C ASP A 53 -19.51 6.30 -0.19
N GLN A 54 -19.22 5.86 1.00
CA GLN A 54 -19.82 6.40 2.24
C GLN A 54 -19.11 7.61 2.82
N MET A 55 -17.83 7.82 2.47
CA MET A 55 -16.97 8.81 3.09
C MET A 55 -16.47 9.87 2.10
N THR A 56 -15.99 10.99 2.63
CA THR A 56 -15.33 12.05 1.84
C THR A 56 -13.97 11.62 1.25
N PHE A 57 -13.70 10.33 1.14
CA PHE A 57 -12.47 9.81 0.54
C PHE A 57 -12.55 9.78 -0.98
N SER A 58 -11.38 9.82 -1.59
CA SER A 58 -11.21 9.60 -3.03
C SER A 58 -9.94 8.78 -3.28
N LYS A 59 -9.87 8.12 -4.45
CA LYS A 59 -8.66 7.37 -4.86
C LYS A 59 -7.39 8.22 -4.82
N THR A 60 -7.51 9.50 -5.15
CA THR A 60 -6.37 10.44 -5.15
C THR A 60 -5.83 10.70 -3.75
N ASN A 61 -6.68 10.58 -2.71
CA ASN A 61 -6.24 10.74 -1.32
C ASN A 61 -5.24 9.65 -0.89
N TYR A 62 -5.26 8.49 -1.53
CA TYR A 62 -4.38 7.36 -1.22
C TYR A 62 -3.15 7.28 -2.13
N GLN A 63 -3.00 8.20 -3.08
CA GLN A 63 -1.77 8.36 -3.83
C GLN A 63 -0.75 9.12 -2.99
N THR A 64 0.50 8.65 -2.93
CA THR A 64 1.54 9.31 -2.12
C THR A 64 2.95 8.93 -2.57
N THR A 65 3.90 9.75 -2.13
CA THR A 65 5.32 9.46 -2.29
C THR A 65 5.69 8.19 -1.53
N ASN A 66 6.51 7.35 -2.15
CA ASN A 66 7.12 6.19 -1.54
C ASN A 66 8.65 6.25 -1.67
N PHE A 67 9.33 5.51 -0.80
CA PHE A 67 10.78 5.39 -0.78
C PHE A 67 11.16 3.94 -0.98
N GLY A 68 12.27 3.72 -1.67
CA GLY A 68 12.76 2.39 -1.94
C GLY A 68 14.28 2.30 -1.86
N PHE A 69 14.73 1.11 -1.53
CA PHE A 69 16.13 0.73 -1.54
C PHE A 69 16.27 -0.56 -2.33
N GLY A 70 17.26 -0.61 -3.22
CA GLY A 70 17.54 -1.74 -4.08
C GLY A 70 19.01 -2.16 -4.06
N TYR A 71 19.21 -3.45 -4.27
CA TYR A 71 20.52 -4.03 -4.53
C TYR A 71 20.42 -4.86 -5.81
N GLU A 72 21.35 -4.63 -6.78
CA GLU A 72 21.37 -5.30 -8.05
C GLU A 72 22.69 -6.07 -8.21
N TYR A 73 22.58 -7.37 -8.40
CA TYR A 73 23.66 -8.30 -8.67
C TYR A 73 23.71 -8.64 -10.16
N PHE A 74 24.86 -8.48 -10.80
CA PHE A 74 25.02 -8.67 -12.23
C PHE A 74 25.55 -10.06 -12.58
N PHE A 75 24.76 -10.83 -13.31
CA PHE A 75 25.24 -12.08 -13.91
C PHE A 75 26.01 -11.82 -15.23
N SER A 76 25.63 -10.77 -15.96
CA SER A 76 26.26 -10.40 -17.23
C SER A 76 26.00 -8.92 -17.54
N ASN A 77 26.54 -8.45 -18.68
CA ASN A 77 26.27 -7.11 -19.19
C ASN A 77 24.77 -6.86 -19.51
N HIS A 78 23.95 -7.89 -19.62
CA HIS A 78 22.56 -7.81 -20.02
C HIS A 78 21.56 -8.28 -18.94
N LEU A 79 22.00 -9.11 -18.00
CA LEU A 79 21.13 -9.77 -17.04
C LEU A 79 21.60 -9.52 -15.61
N SER A 80 20.66 -9.18 -14.75
CA SER A 80 20.87 -9.00 -13.30
C SER A 80 19.72 -9.51 -12.46
N LEU A 81 20.01 -9.75 -11.20
CA LEU A 81 19.06 -10.03 -10.13
C LEU A 81 18.93 -8.78 -9.27
N VAL A 82 17.71 -8.36 -9.01
CA VAL A 82 17.41 -7.16 -8.24
C VAL A 82 16.63 -7.54 -6.99
N LEU A 83 17.13 -7.11 -5.83
CA LEU A 83 16.42 -7.13 -4.56
C LEU A 83 15.94 -5.72 -4.26
N ASN A 84 14.65 -5.54 -4.04
CA ASN A 84 14.05 -4.25 -3.69
C ASN A 84 13.24 -4.35 -2.41
N VAL A 85 13.30 -3.29 -1.60
CA VAL A 85 12.39 -3.04 -0.49
C VAL A 85 11.84 -1.65 -0.67
N GLU A 86 10.54 -1.50 -0.60
CA GLU A 86 9.87 -0.22 -0.76
C GLU A 86 8.84 -0.03 0.35
N GLY A 87 8.52 1.21 0.66
CA GLY A 87 7.54 1.55 1.69
C GLY A 87 6.49 2.51 1.19
N TYR A 88 5.24 2.12 1.28
CA TYR A 88 4.07 2.95 1.08
C TYR A 88 3.25 2.97 2.36
N SER A 89 2.81 4.15 2.78
CA SER A 89 1.90 4.31 3.90
C SER A 89 1.07 5.57 3.72
N LYS A 90 -0.23 5.44 3.86
CA LYS A 90 -1.17 6.56 3.77
C LYS A 90 -2.26 6.43 4.81
N SER A 91 -2.52 7.54 5.48
CA SER A 91 -3.61 7.71 6.43
C SER A 91 -4.42 8.93 6.02
N LYS A 92 -5.74 8.81 6.04
CA LYS A 92 -6.64 9.90 5.73
C LYS A 92 -7.85 9.84 6.65
N MET A 93 -8.19 10.95 7.26
CA MET A 93 -9.45 11.14 7.98
C MET A 93 -10.52 11.57 6.96
N GLY A 94 -11.70 10.96 7.04
CA GLY A 94 -12.89 11.28 6.26
C GLY A 94 -14.10 11.43 7.16
N GLN A 95 -15.13 12.06 6.62
CA GLN A 95 -16.44 12.24 7.25
C GLN A 95 -17.47 11.45 6.44
N TYR A 96 -18.52 10.95 7.10
CA TYR A 96 -19.65 10.37 6.39
C TYR A 96 -20.34 11.42 5.52
N LEU A 97 -20.82 10.99 4.35
CA LEU A 97 -21.45 11.89 3.38
C LEU A 97 -22.95 12.09 3.67
N ASP A 98 -23.62 10.99 4.01
CA ASP A 98 -25.09 10.93 4.05
C ASP A 98 -25.65 10.91 5.47
N TYR A 99 -24.79 11.07 6.49
CA TYR A 99 -25.20 11.00 7.88
C TYR A 99 -24.61 12.11 8.74
N VAL A 100 -25.40 12.57 9.71
CA VAL A 100 -24.97 13.46 10.79
C VAL A 100 -25.18 12.77 12.14
N GLY A 101 -24.36 13.11 13.14
CA GLY A 101 -24.46 12.58 14.48
C GLY A 101 -25.31 13.45 15.37
N ILE A 102 -26.22 12.86 16.11
CA ILE A 102 -27.00 13.49 17.17
C ILE A 102 -26.68 12.80 18.49
N GLN A 103 -26.35 13.57 19.52
CA GLN A 103 -26.08 13.07 20.85
C GLN A 103 -27.39 13.02 21.68
N ASP A 104 -27.69 11.85 22.21
CA ASP A 104 -28.83 11.63 23.08
C ASP A 104 -28.38 10.97 24.41
N PHE A 105 -29.31 10.87 25.38
CA PHE A 105 -29.09 10.27 26.70
C PHE A 105 -28.61 8.80 26.61
N ASP A 106 -29.05 8.10 25.57
CA ASP A 106 -28.79 6.67 25.35
C ASP A 106 -27.58 6.41 24.42
N GLY A 107 -26.93 7.46 23.87
CA GLY A 107 -25.77 7.33 23.01
C GLY A 107 -25.72 8.34 21.86
N ASP A 108 -24.78 8.10 20.96
CA ASP A 108 -24.59 8.87 19.72
C ASP A 108 -25.27 8.14 18.56
N TRP A 109 -26.12 8.85 17.82
CA TRP A 109 -26.93 8.26 16.74
C TRP A 109 -26.69 8.95 15.41
N ALA A 110 -26.63 8.18 14.34
CA ALA A 110 -26.52 8.66 12.97
C ALA A 110 -27.91 8.85 12.35
N TYR A 111 -28.19 10.07 11.93
CA TYR A 111 -29.41 10.49 11.23
C TYR A 111 -29.09 10.86 9.78
N PRO A 112 -30.03 10.70 8.83
CA PRO A 112 -29.85 11.14 7.45
C PRO A 112 -29.55 12.64 7.36
N ALA A 113 -28.46 13.01 6.67
CA ALA A 113 -27.98 14.39 6.58
C ALA A 113 -28.83 15.30 5.68
N ASP A 114 -29.68 14.74 4.84
CA ASP A 114 -30.59 15.48 3.96
C ASP A 114 -31.83 15.99 4.71
N GLU A 115 -32.17 15.40 5.84
CA GLU A 115 -33.35 15.75 6.65
C GLU A 115 -33.00 16.36 8.01
N PHE A 116 -31.80 16.08 8.53
CA PHE A 116 -31.41 16.46 9.89
C PHE A 116 -30.15 17.32 9.96
N TYR A 117 -30.13 18.21 10.97
CA TYR A 117 -28.93 18.92 11.39
C TYR A 117 -28.37 18.24 12.64
N GLY A 118 -27.15 17.70 12.54
CA GLY A 118 -26.51 17.00 13.64
C GLY A 118 -25.68 17.90 14.57
N ASP A 119 -25.36 17.38 15.74
CA ASP A 119 -24.41 18.00 16.68
C ASP A 119 -22.97 17.85 16.22
N PHE A 120 -22.69 16.78 15.48
CA PHE A 120 -21.38 16.48 14.90
C PHE A 120 -21.52 15.71 13.58
N ILE A 121 -20.40 15.55 12.87
CA ILE A 121 -20.33 14.70 11.69
C ILE A 121 -19.46 13.49 12.05
N PRO A 122 -20.01 12.25 12.04
CA PRO A 122 -19.21 11.05 12.31
C PRO A 122 -18.03 10.96 11.35
N ALA A 123 -16.84 10.68 11.89
CA ALA A 123 -15.61 10.70 11.12
C ALA A 123 -14.64 9.63 11.59
N HIS A 124 -14.04 8.92 10.64
CA HIS A 124 -12.98 7.97 10.94
C HIS A 124 -11.75 8.14 10.05
N THR A 125 -10.67 7.55 10.48
CA THR A 125 -9.42 7.51 9.73
C THR A 125 -9.21 6.13 9.13
N PHE A 126 -9.06 6.08 7.82
CA PHE A 126 -8.69 4.89 7.10
C PHE A 126 -7.18 4.93 6.76
N HIS A 127 -6.45 3.93 7.22
CA HIS A 127 -5.00 3.81 7.06
C HIS A 127 -4.64 2.54 6.30
N VAL A 128 -3.78 2.69 5.30
CA VAL A 128 -3.23 1.58 4.51
C VAL A 128 -1.71 1.68 4.45
N SER A 129 -1.02 0.57 4.71
CA SER A 129 0.43 0.46 4.60
C SER A 129 0.81 -0.80 3.83
N ILE A 130 1.81 -0.68 2.94
CA ILE A 130 2.31 -1.78 2.10
C ILE A 130 3.83 -1.68 2.05
N THR A 131 4.51 -2.76 2.44
CA THR A 131 5.98 -2.86 2.37
C THR A 131 6.35 -4.13 1.62
N PRO A 132 6.57 -4.05 0.30
CA PRO A 132 7.01 -5.19 -0.52
C PRO A 132 8.50 -5.44 -0.37
N PHE A 133 8.87 -6.71 -0.21
CA PHE A 133 10.21 -7.26 -0.35
C PHE A 133 10.24 -8.06 -1.66
N GLN A 134 10.98 -7.59 -2.63
CA GLN A 134 10.84 -8.04 -4.01
C GLN A 134 12.15 -8.61 -4.58
N LEU A 135 12.06 -9.74 -5.27
CA LEU A 135 13.15 -10.36 -6.01
C LEU A 135 12.78 -10.39 -7.49
N SER A 136 13.61 -9.81 -8.35
CA SER A 136 13.32 -9.64 -9.77
C SER A 136 14.51 -9.96 -10.65
N LEU A 137 14.24 -10.42 -11.86
CA LEU A 137 15.19 -10.44 -12.97
C LEU A 137 15.03 -9.15 -13.77
N LYS A 138 16.18 -8.51 -14.09
CA LYS A 138 16.25 -7.29 -14.91
C LYS A 138 17.12 -7.54 -16.11
N ILE A 139 16.63 -7.16 -17.28
CA ILE A 139 17.29 -7.32 -18.58
C ILE A 139 17.56 -5.94 -19.16
N ALA A 140 18.80 -5.67 -19.52
CA ALA A 140 19.22 -4.51 -20.29
C ALA A 140 19.54 -4.95 -21.74
N PRO A 141 18.60 -4.84 -22.70
CA PRO A 141 18.74 -5.41 -24.03
C PRO A 141 19.94 -4.88 -24.82
N LEU A 142 20.29 -3.62 -24.62
CA LEU A 142 21.43 -2.96 -25.29
C LEU A 142 22.76 -3.12 -24.52
N GLY A 143 22.73 -3.81 -23.38
CA GLY A 143 23.86 -3.88 -22.46
C GLY A 143 24.08 -2.57 -21.70
N ARG A 144 25.04 -2.60 -20.75
CA ARG A 144 25.30 -1.49 -19.80
C ARG A 144 26.39 -0.52 -20.23
N SER A 145 26.98 -0.73 -21.39
CA SER A 145 28.04 0.15 -21.91
C SER A 145 27.52 1.36 -22.68
N GLN A 146 26.20 1.55 -22.68
CA GLN A 146 25.53 2.63 -23.40
C GLN A 146 25.37 3.88 -22.55
N LYS A 147 25.25 5.04 -23.20
CA LYS A 147 24.94 6.31 -22.53
C LYS A 147 23.55 6.36 -21.93
N ILE A 148 22.61 5.62 -22.51
CA ILE A 148 21.25 5.41 -22.01
C ILE A 148 21.03 3.91 -22.02
N ILE A 149 20.70 3.35 -20.88
CA ILE A 149 20.53 1.91 -20.68
C ILE A 149 19.04 1.64 -20.44
N PRO A 150 18.26 1.31 -21.48
CA PRO A 150 16.89 0.86 -21.28
C PRO A 150 16.90 -0.53 -20.64
N TYR A 151 15.93 -0.77 -19.76
CA TYR A 151 15.77 -2.06 -19.13
C TYR A 151 14.31 -2.42 -18.93
N ILE A 152 14.06 -3.70 -18.80
CA ILE A 152 12.77 -4.29 -18.42
C ILE A 152 13.03 -5.39 -17.40
N GLY A 153 12.10 -5.60 -16.50
CA GLY A 153 12.24 -6.67 -15.53
C GLY A 153 10.90 -7.10 -14.94
N GLY A 154 10.98 -8.17 -14.19
CA GLY A 154 9.83 -8.69 -13.47
C GLY A 154 10.25 -9.70 -12.42
N GLY A 155 9.37 -9.94 -11.46
CA GLY A 155 9.70 -10.81 -10.35
C GLY A 155 8.53 -11.08 -9.42
N VAL A 156 8.88 -11.67 -8.29
CA VAL A 156 7.96 -12.02 -7.21
C VAL A 156 8.33 -11.25 -5.95
N GLY A 157 7.38 -11.08 -5.07
CA GLY A 157 7.65 -10.41 -3.80
C GLY A 157 6.76 -10.92 -2.68
N VAL A 158 7.22 -10.66 -1.47
CA VAL A 158 6.45 -10.84 -0.24
C VAL A 158 6.04 -9.45 0.24
N TYR A 159 4.74 -9.25 0.40
CA TYR A 159 4.14 -8.00 0.79
C TYR A 159 3.76 -8.06 2.27
N LEU A 160 4.40 -7.23 3.09
CA LEU A 160 3.90 -6.89 4.42
C LEU A 160 2.86 -5.79 4.24
N TRP A 161 1.70 -5.96 4.83
CA TRP A 161 0.63 -5.00 4.70
C TRP A 161 -0.16 -4.84 5.99
N SER A 162 -0.77 -3.68 6.17
CA SER A 162 -1.73 -3.42 7.22
C SER A 162 -2.83 -2.49 6.74
N VAL A 163 -4.03 -2.73 7.28
CA VAL A 163 -5.19 -1.87 7.15
C VAL A 163 -5.70 -1.57 8.55
N ARG A 164 -6.05 -0.32 8.82
CA ARG A 164 -6.65 0.11 10.08
C ARG A 164 -7.73 1.14 9.80
N LEU A 165 -8.84 0.99 10.50
CA LEU A 165 -9.94 1.94 10.52
C LEU A 165 -10.18 2.32 11.98
N PHE A 166 -10.14 3.61 12.31
CA PHE A 166 -10.33 4.08 13.68
C PHE A 166 -11.00 5.45 13.73
N GLY A 167 -11.90 5.61 14.68
CA GLY A 167 -12.73 6.79 14.88
C GLY A 167 -14.21 6.42 15.04
N ASP A 168 -15.09 7.33 14.64
CA ASP A 168 -16.53 7.13 14.73
C ASP A 168 -17.02 6.32 13.53
N VAL A 169 -17.64 5.19 13.77
CA VAL A 169 -18.20 4.30 12.76
C VAL A 169 -19.68 4.14 12.98
N ILE A 170 -20.46 4.24 11.91
CA ILE A 170 -21.90 3.99 11.96
C ILE A 170 -22.11 2.48 11.86
N ASP A 171 -22.78 1.90 12.85
CA ASP A 171 -23.12 0.47 12.86
C ASP A 171 -24.41 0.22 12.08
N PHE A 172 -24.29 0.06 10.77
CA PHE A 172 -25.43 -0.24 9.89
C PHE A 172 -26.05 -1.64 10.13
N SER A 173 -25.46 -2.46 10.98
CA SER A 173 -26.04 -3.76 11.35
C SER A 173 -27.07 -3.68 12.48
N ASP A 174 -27.07 -2.57 13.23
CA ASP A 174 -27.98 -2.29 14.35
C ASP A 174 -28.94 -1.15 14.00
N GLU A 175 -29.99 -1.50 13.23
CA GLU A 175 -31.00 -0.57 12.72
C GLU A 175 -32.06 -0.28 13.77
N TRP A 176 -32.31 1.00 14.06
CA TRP A 176 -33.33 1.47 14.99
C TRP A 176 -34.34 2.38 14.31
N TRP A 177 -35.58 2.32 14.76
CA TRP A 177 -36.65 3.19 14.31
C TRP A 177 -36.92 4.28 15.33
N ASP A 178 -36.70 5.54 14.96
CA ASP A 178 -37.08 6.69 15.78
C ASP A 178 -38.55 7.04 15.56
N GLU A 179 -39.40 6.79 16.59
CA GLU A 179 -40.82 7.02 16.49
C GLU A 179 -41.18 8.51 16.43
N ALA A 180 -40.36 9.40 17.00
CA ALA A 180 -40.63 10.84 17.06
C ALA A 180 -40.44 11.52 15.72
N TYR A 181 -39.49 11.02 14.94
CA TYR A 181 -39.12 11.58 13.62
C TYR A 181 -39.53 10.68 12.45
N GLU A 182 -40.04 9.48 12.72
CA GLU A 182 -40.44 8.49 11.72
C GLU A 182 -39.31 8.15 10.74
N VAL A 183 -38.07 7.96 11.25
CA VAL A 183 -36.86 7.72 10.47
C VAL A 183 -36.05 6.55 11.03
N VAL A 184 -35.30 5.89 10.15
CA VAL A 184 -34.31 4.87 10.54
C VAL A 184 -33.02 5.57 10.96
N ILE A 185 -32.49 5.17 12.11
CA ILE A 185 -31.24 5.67 12.69
C ILE A 185 -30.31 4.51 13.01
N TYR A 186 -29.02 4.81 13.16
CA TYR A 186 -27.99 3.82 13.45
C TYR A 186 -27.10 4.30 14.60
N PRO A 187 -26.61 3.42 15.49
CA PRO A 187 -25.67 3.83 16.53
C PRO A 187 -24.33 4.28 15.91
N VAL A 188 -23.77 5.34 16.49
CA VAL A 188 -22.39 5.75 16.19
C VAL A 188 -21.49 5.21 17.28
N ILE A 189 -20.56 4.34 16.91
CA ILE A 189 -19.64 3.70 17.84
C ILE A 189 -18.19 4.14 17.58
N THR A 190 -17.40 4.33 18.62
CA THR A 190 -15.95 4.49 18.45
C THR A 190 -15.31 3.15 18.22
N TRP A 191 -14.71 2.95 17.07
CA TRP A 191 -14.09 1.69 16.66
C TRP A 191 -12.61 1.85 16.35
N ASP A 192 -11.82 0.80 16.62
CA ASP A 192 -10.41 0.68 16.22
C ASP A 192 -10.20 -0.73 15.67
N ALA A 193 -10.49 -0.91 14.40
CA ALA A 193 -10.30 -2.15 13.68
C ALA A 193 -8.94 -2.17 12.98
N ARG A 194 -8.18 -3.24 13.18
CA ARG A 194 -6.84 -3.36 12.62
C ARG A 194 -6.54 -4.77 12.15
N GLU A 195 -6.01 -4.86 10.94
CA GLU A 195 -5.43 -6.09 10.42
C GLU A 195 -4.02 -5.80 9.93
N GLU A 196 -3.00 -6.44 10.51
CA GLU A 196 -1.61 -6.10 10.28
C GLU A 196 -0.67 -7.31 10.33
N ASN A 197 0.59 -7.05 9.92
CA ASN A 197 1.68 -8.04 9.95
C ASN A 197 1.40 -9.32 9.15
N LYS A 198 0.53 -9.23 8.17
CA LYS A 198 0.20 -10.32 7.26
C LYS A 198 1.18 -10.34 6.08
N LEU A 199 1.50 -11.53 5.64
CA LEU A 199 2.36 -11.75 4.49
C LEU A 199 1.51 -12.22 3.30
N LYS A 200 1.68 -11.59 2.15
CA LYS A 200 1.10 -12.05 0.88
C LYS A 200 2.15 -12.12 -0.21
N ILE A 201 2.02 -13.11 -1.08
CA ILE A 201 2.86 -13.23 -2.26
C ILE A 201 2.23 -12.40 -3.37
N GLY A 202 3.05 -11.67 -4.09
CA GLY A 202 2.64 -10.88 -5.26
C GLY A 202 3.69 -10.93 -6.36
N PHE A 203 3.35 -10.29 -7.48
CA PHE A 203 4.16 -10.22 -8.68
C PHE A 203 4.39 -8.77 -9.06
N GLN A 204 5.45 -8.52 -9.83
CA GLN A 204 5.74 -7.20 -10.36
C GLN A 204 6.36 -7.27 -11.75
N GLY A 205 6.10 -6.24 -12.53
CA GLY A 205 6.78 -5.96 -13.78
C GLY A 205 7.19 -4.49 -13.82
N PHE A 206 8.34 -4.20 -14.36
CA PHE A 206 8.84 -2.84 -14.47
C PHE A 206 9.63 -2.62 -15.74
N ALA A 207 9.71 -1.38 -16.18
CA ALA A 207 10.54 -0.92 -17.26
C ALA A 207 11.10 0.47 -16.93
N GLY A 208 12.30 0.74 -17.41
CA GLY A 208 12.94 2.02 -17.12
C GLY A 208 14.14 2.29 -17.98
N ILE A 209 14.76 3.41 -17.67
CA ILE A 209 16.02 3.84 -18.28
C ILE A 209 17.01 4.21 -17.17
N MET A 210 18.27 3.88 -17.39
CA MET A 210 19.38 4.28 -16.53
C MET A 210 20.36 5.11 -17.34
N ILE A 211 20.86 6.20 -16.76
CA ILE A 211 21.78 7.16 -17.36
C ILE A 211 23.03 7.23 -16.48
N PRO A 212 24.17 6.65 -16.90
CA PRO A 212 25.43 6.82 -16.21
C PRO A 212 25.86 8.31 -16.25
N LEU A 213 26.10 8.88 -15.06
CA LEU A 213 26.57 10.27 -14.91
C LEU A 213 28.08 10.32 -14.68
N ALA A 214 28.61 9.36 -13.95
CA ALA A 214 30.01 9.24 -13.61
C ALA A 214 30.39 7.75 -13.52
N ASN A 215 31.67 7.46 -13.28
CA ASN A 215 32.17 6.07 -13.20
C ASN A 215 31.43 5.19 -12.19
N ARG A 216 30.86 5.79 -11.14
CA ARG A 216 30.21 5.07 -10.04
C ARG A 216 28.78 5.54 -9.74
N ILE A 217 28.26 6.49 -10.50
CA ILE A 217 26.94 7.10 -10.24
C ILE A 217 26.13 7.06 -11.52
N SER A 218 24.88 6.61 -11.39
CA SER A 218 23.89 6.71 -12.44
C SER A 218 22.54 7.15 -11.87
N LEU A 219 21.74 7.79 -12.70
CA LEU A 219 20.32 8.06 -12.42
C LEU A 219 19.46 7.03 -13.14
N GLU A 220 18.33 6.69 -12.56
CA GLU A 220 17.32 5.88 -13.23
C GLU A 220 15.92 6.50 -13.10
N ALA A 221 15.10 6.25 -14.12
CA ALA A 221 13.68 6.48 -14.09
C ALA A 221 12.97 5.16 -14.40
N GLU A 222 12.01 4.79 -13.55
CA GLU A 222 11.33 3.49 -13.63
C GLU A 222 9.82 3.67 -13.51
N PHE A 223 9.09 2.92 -14.34
CA PHE A 223 7.68 2.65 -14.20
C PHE A 223 7.52 1.19 -13.77
N LYS A 224 6.73 0.95 -12.72
CA LYS A 224 6.48 -0.37 -12.17
C LYS A 224 4.98 -0.58 -11.94
N TYR A 225 4.53 -1.80 -12.21
CA TYR A 225 3.24 -2.31 -11.80
C TYR A 225 3.45 -3.48 -10.85
N SER A 226 2.76 -3.44 -9.71
CA SER A 226 2.76 -4.51 -8.71
C SER A 226 1.35 -5.08 -8.57
N TYR A 227 1.24 -6.38 -8.43
CA TYR A 227 -0.01 -7.10 -8.22
C TYR A 227 0.07 -7.96 -6.95
N ALA A 228 -0.79 -7.71 -5.99
CA ALA A 228 -0.97 -8.52 -4.80
C ALA A 228 -2.40 -8.37 -4.26
N MET A 229 -2.98 -9.47 -3.78
CA MET A 229 -4.31 -9.49 -3.17
C MET A 229 -4.20 -10.11 -1.78
N ALA A 230 -4.81 -9.49 -0.79
CA ALA A 230 -4.79 -9.92 0.60
C ALA A 230 -6.17 -10.39 1.07
N ASP A 231 -6.23 -11.50 1.79
CA ASP A 231 -7.47 -11.94 2.43
C ASP A 231 -7.51 -11.40 3.86
N PHE A 232 -8.65 -10.88 4.26
CA PHE A 232 -8.94 -10.53 5.64
C PHE A 232 -9.25 -11.76 6.48
N THR A 233 -8.69 -11.83 7.68
CA THR A 233 -8.82 -13.01 8.57
C THR A 233 -9.11 -12.64 10.02
N GLU A 234 -9.14 -11.36 10.35
CA GLU A 234 -9.35 -10.83 11.72
C GLU A 234 -10.43 -9.74 11.70
N ALA A 235 -10.06 -8.49 11.93
CA ALA A 235 -10.99 -7.37 12.12
C ALA A 235 -11.92 -7.12 10.92
N PHE A 236 -11.47 -7.44 9.72
CA PHE A 236 -12.23 -7.27 8.48
C PHE A 236 -12.66 -8.62 7.87
N GLN A 237 -12.79 -9.67 8.67
CA GLN A 237 -13.25 -10.97 8.20
C GLN A 237 -14.66 -10.85 7.64
N GLY A 238 -14.86 -11.37 6.42
CA GLY A 238 -16.14 -11.29 5.69
C GLY A 238 -16.10 -10.31 4.53
N PHE A 239 -15.19 -9.34 4.55
CA PHE A 239 -14.97 -8.46 3.39
C PHE A 239 -14.23 -9.20 2.27
N GLU A 240 -14.39 -8.71 1.05
CA GLU A 240 -13.65 -9.19 -0.12
C GLU A 240 -12.13 -9.02 0.07
N ARG A 241 -11.40 -9.69 -0.81
CA ARG A 241 -9.93 -9.59 -0.87
C ARG A 241 -9.49 -8.14 -1.09
N PHE A 242 -8.60 -7.68 -0.24
CA PHE A 242 -8.07 -6.32 -0.32
C PHE A 242 -7.01 -6.18 -1.41
N ASP A 243 -7.20 -5.24 -2.33
CA ASP A 243 -6.27 -4.98 -3.43
C ASP A 243 -5.08 -4.14 -2.95
N LEU A 244 -3.90 -4.76 -2.91
CA LEU A 244 -2.62 -4.14 -2.61
C LEU A 244 -1.87 -3.71 -3.88
N SER A 245 -2.48 -3.91 -5.05
CA SER A 245 -1.86 -3.65 -6.34
C SER A 245 -1.76 -2.15 -6.62
N GLY A 246 -0.80 -1.78 -7.46
CA GLY A 246 -0.67 -0.37 -7.85
C GLY A 246 0.39 -0.12 -8.90
N TYR A 247 0.39 1.11 -9.37
CA TYR A 247 1.37 1.65 -10.28
C TYR A 247 2.35 2.53 -9.51
N GLN A 248 3.58 2.57 -9.97
CA GLN A 248 4.61 3.42 -9.40
C GLN A 248 5.44 4.04 -10.49
N ILE A 249 5.72 5.34 -10.33
CA ILE A 249 6.72 6.05 -11.12
C ILE A 249 7.80 6.48 -10.14
N SER A 250 9.06 6.17 -10.42
CA SER A 250 10.17 6.49 -9.52
C SER A 250 11.39 7.03 -10.24
N ILE A 251 12.15 7.83 -9.51
CA ILE A 251 13.50 8.26 -9.87
C ILE A 251 14.45 7.68 -8.84
N GLY A 252 15.55 7.11 -9.29
CA GLY A 252 16.55 6.48 -8.45
C GLY A 252 17.94 7.03 -8.72
N MET A 253 18.76 7.02 -7.68
CA MET A 253 20.20 7.24 -7.77
C MET A 253 20.90 5.93 -7.45
N ASN A 254 21.79 5.53 -8.32
CA ASN A 254 22.53 4.28 -8.24
C ASN A 254 23.99 4.55 -7.93
N TYR A 255 24.57 3.72 -7.08
CA TYR A 255 26.00 3.68 -6.80
C TYR A 255 26.58 2.31 -7.17
N TRP A 256 27.64 2.32 -7.98
CA TRP A 256 28.34 1.15 -8.48
C TRP A 256 29.60 0.87 -7.65
N PHE A 257 29.78 -0.38 -7.28
CA PHE A 257 30.97 -0.83 -6.53
C PHE A 257 32.08 -1.32 -7.44
#